data_c90df04a8e42d1b6e864e3cbdb050dfa
#
_entry.id   c90df04a8e42d1b6e864e3cbdb050dfa
#
_cell.length_a   1.000
_cell.length_b   1.000
_cell.length_c   1.000
_cell.angle_alpha   90.00
_cell.angle_beta   90.00
_cell.angle_gamma   90.00
#
_symmetry.space_group_name_H-M   'P 1'
#
loop_
_entity.id
_entity.type
_entity.pdbx_description
1 polymer ?
#
loop_
_entity_poly.entity_id
_entity_poly.type
_entity_poly.pdbx_seq_one_letter_code
_entity_poly.pdbx_strand_id
1 'polypeptide(L)'
;MSNGYNYKIKVENSRTKPFFSNESDPTSAFDIPAIIEDLRHGQNWISGEISTVLLLKSPSIKVLLTLLHEGTEVISYQANESITFQVLEGSLIIHIRNESIVLNEGELLTLDENIKYSFDTIEETAFLLTLVSGKEDKS
;
A
#
# COMPACT_ATOMS: atom_id res chain seq x y z
N MET A 1 10.34 14.85 -4.30
CA MET A 1 10.18 14.62 -4.41
C MET A 1 9.76 14.08 -4.99
N SER A 2 9.76 13.80 -4.99
CA SER A 2 9.42 13.28 -5.44
C SER A 2 9.08 12.75 -5.94
N ASN A 3 8.79 12.51 -5.91
CA ASN A 3 8.43 11.97 -6.33
C ASN A 3 7.86 11.61 -7.36
N GLY A 4 7.81 11.80 -7.79
CA GLY A 4 7.15 11.51 -8.83
C GLY A 4 7.46 10.34 -9.54
N TYR A 5 7.42 9.30 -8.97
CA TYR A 5 7.73 8.09 -9.61
C TYR A 5 6.61 7.64 -10.47
N ASN A 6 6.92 6.98 -11.52
CA ASN A 6 5.92 6.40 -12.36
C ASN A 6 6.22 4.93 -12.38
N TYR A 7 5.49 4.15 -11.65
CA TYR A 7 5.78 2.75 -11.54
C TYR A 7 4.90 1.85 -12.39
N LYS A 8 4.25 2.40 -13.38
CA LYS A 8 3.50 1.53 -14.24
C LYS A 8 4.46 0.65 -15.02
N ILE A 9 3.99 -0.51 -15.38
CA ILE A 9 4.81 -1.43 -16.11
C ILE A 9 5.14 -0.84 -17.44
N LYS A 10 6.41 -0.86 -17.82
CA LYS A 10 6.81 -0.32 -19.04
C LYS A 10 6.54 -1.24 -20.12
N VAL A 11 5.86 -0.77 -21.08
CA VAL A 11 5.48 -1.61 -22.15
C VAL A 11 6.59 -2.17 -22.92
N GLU A 12 7.62 -1.41 -23.03
CA GLU A 12 8.65 -1.92 -23.87
C GLU A 12 9.29 -3.13 -23.30
N ASN A 13 9.02 -3.43 -22.14
CA ASN A 13 9.58 -4.55 -21.62
C ASN A 13 8.84 -5.63 -21.81
N SER A 14 8.03 -5.54 -22.19
CA SER A 14 7.44 -6.44 -22.39
C SER A 14 6.91 -7.53 -22.38
N ARG A 15 7.21 -8.24 -21.72
CA ARG A 15 6.65 -9.33 -21.69
C ARG A 15 5.31 -9.08 -21.42
N THR A 16 5.00 -8.10 -20.96
CA THR A 16 3.73 -7.86 -20.67
C THR A 16 3.17 -7.21 -21.79
N LYS A 17 2.23 -7.63 -22.25
CA LYS A 17 1.69 -7.10 -23.25
C LYS A 17 1.02 -6.00 -22.85
N PRO A 18 0.81 -5.17 -23.37
CA PRO A 18 0.28 -4.02 -23.06
C PRO A 18 -1.08 -4.07 -22.72
N PHE A 19 -1.38 -4.08 -21.53
CA PHE A 19 -2.63 -3.92 -21.16
C PHE A 19 -3.05 -2.57 -21.51
N PHE A 20 -2.18 -1.60 -21.61
CA PHE A 20 -2.60 -0.31 -21.89
C PHE A 20 -1.79 0.18 -22.91
N SER A 21 -2.28 0.57 -23.95
CA SER A 21 -1.50 0.98 -24.98
C SER A 21 -1.45 2.45 -25.12
N ASN A 22 -2.26 3.21 -24.50
CA ASN A 22 -2.12 4.63 -24.62
C ASN A 22 -2.69 5.26 -23.41
N GLU A 23 -2.55 6.53 -23.28
CA GLU A 23 -2.92 7.15 -22.11
C GLU A 23 -4.35 7.23 -21.89
N SER A 24 -5.17 7.08 -22.81
CA SER A 24 -6.59 7.12 -22.56
C SER A 24 -7.09 5.77 -22.12
N ASP A 25 -6.24 4.77 -22.09
CA ASP A 25 -6.65 3.46 -21.67
C ASP A 25 -6.89 3.50 -20.18
N PRO A 26 -8.01 3.04 -19.69
CA PRO A 26 -8.26 3.08 -18.25
C PRO A 26 -7.51 2.01 -17.47
N THR A 27 -6.80 1.16 -18.14
CA THR A 27 -6.13 0.06 -17.48
C THR A 27 -4.73 0.44 -17.05
N SER A 28 -4.35 0.05 -15.85
CA SER A 28 -2.99 0.24 -15.37
C SER A 28 -2.53 -1.06 -14.75
N ALA A 29 -1.29 -1.36 -14.96
CA ALA A 29 -0.70 -2.56 -14.37
C ALA A 29 0.60 -2.17 -13.70
N PHE A 30 0.90 -2.76 -12.56
CA PHE A 30 2.07 -2.42 -11.79
C PHE A 30 2.89 -3.67 -11.49
N ASP A 31 4.18 -3.53 -11.63
CA ASP A 31 5.10 -4.61 -11.28
C ASP A 31 5.49 -4.38 -9.83
N ILE A 32 4.73 -4.94 -8.91
CA ILE A 32 4.92 -4.70 -7.50
C ILE A 32 6.32 -5.09 -7.01
N PRO A 33 6.84 -6.25 -7.37
CA PRO A 33 8.19 -6.57 -6.91
C PRO A 33 9.24 -5.55 -7.37
N ALA A 34 9.09 -5.03 -8.58
CA ALA A 34 10.02 -4.04 -9.07
C ALA A 34 9.91 -2.74 -8.30
N ILE A 35 8.69 -2.36 -7.93
CA ILE A 35 8.49 -1.14 -7.15
C ILE A 35 9.12 -1.29 -5.78
N ILE A 36 8.94 -2.43 -5.16
CA ILE A 36 9.51 -2.67 -3.85
C ILE A 36 11.04 -2.56 -3.94
N GLU A 37 11.60 -3.14 -4.98
CA GLU A 37 13.04 -3.10 -5.13
C GLU A 37 13.52 -1.65 -5.30
N ASP A 38 12.81 -0.88 -6.09
CA ASP A 38 13.15 0.52 -6.27
C ASP A 38 13.05 1.29 -4.97
N LEU A 39 12.04 1.03 -4.18
CA LEU A 39 11.88 1.73 -2.92
C LEU A 39 13.03 1.42 -1.98
N ARG A 40 13.51 0.19 -2.00
CA ARG A 40 14.61 -0.19 -1.12
C ARG A 40 15.90 0.49 -1.49
N HIS A 41 16.04 0.96 -2.70
CA HIS A 41 17.23 1.67 -3.10
C HIS A 41 17.06 3.18 -2.99
N GLY A 42 15.90 3.64 -2.55
CA GLY A 42 15.63 5.05 -2.45
C GLY A 42 16.23 5.67 -1.21
N GLN A 43 16.41 6.97 -1.26
CA GLN A 43 17.03 7.68 -0.19
C GLN A 43 16.23 7.62 1.11
N ASN A 44 14.94 7.69 1.03
CA ASN A 44 14.13 7.62 2.24
C ASN A 44 14.31 6.30 2.95
N TRP A 45 14.34 5.22 2.20
CA TRP A 45 14.50 3.90 2.81
C TRP A 45 15.88 3.78 3.42
N ILE A 46 16.90 4.20 2.69
CA ILE A 46 18.25 4.08 3.16
C ILE A 46 18.47 4.90 4.43
N SER A 47 17.80 6.04 4.55
CA SER A 47 17.95 6.83 5.75
C SER A 47 17.03 6.40 6.88
N GLY A 48 16.34 5.31 6.73
CA GLY A 48 15.56 4.76 7.83
C GLY A 48 14.12 5.17 7.89
N GLU A 49 13.62 5.80 6.87
CA GLU A 49 12.25 6.28 6.90
C GLU A 49 11.30 5.33 6.22
N ILE A 50 10.02 5.52 6.47
CA ILE A 50 9.00 4.75 5.79
C ILE A 50 8.97 5.15 4.34
N SER A 51 8.76 4.20 3.45
CA SER A 51 8.63 4.49 2.04
C SER A 51 7.24 4.09 1.57
N THR A 52 6.59 5.00 0.87
CA THR A 52 5.24 4.76 0.39
C THR A 52 5.09 5.30 -1.02
N VAL A 53 4.37 4.58 -1.86
CA VAL A 53 4.05 5.10 -3.16
C VAL A 53 2.57 4.90 -3.42
N LEU A 54 1.95 5.92 -3.98
CA LEU A 54 0.53 5.89 -4.27
C LEU A 54 0.37 5.29 -5.66
N LEU A 55 -0.27 4.14 -5.74
CA LEU A 55 -0.44 3.47 -7.00
C LEU A 55 -1.72 3.89 -7.72
N LEU A 56 -2.76 4.15 -6.96
CA LEU A 56 -4.02 4.53 -7.56
C LEU A 56 -4.70 5.56 -6.70
N LYS A 57 -5.26 6.56 -7.32
CA LYS A 57 -6.03 7.53 -6.59
C LYS A 57 -7.24 7.92 -7.41
N SER A 58 -8.40 7.71 -6.88
CA SER A 58 -9.63 8.17 -7.50
C SER A 58 -10.47 8.76 -6.40
N PRO A 59 -11.60 9.33 -6.69
CA PRO A 59 -12.41 9.92 -5.63
C PRO A 59 -12.79 8.95 -4.54
N SER A 60 -12.95 7.69 -4.84
CA SER A 60 -13.41 6.75 -3.84
C SER A 60 -12.40 5.70 -3.43
N ILE A 61 -11.30 5.57 -4.12
CA ILE A 61 -10.33 4.52 -3.81
C ILE A 61 -8.91 5.03 -3.89
N LYS A 62 -8.09 4.62 -2.93
CA LYS A 62 -6.65 4.88 -3.00
C LYS A 62 -5.94 3.58 -2.70
N VAL A 63 -4.90 3.31 -3.42
CA VAL A 63 -4.09 2.11 -3.18
C VAL A 63 -2.65 2.56 -3.00
N LEU A 64 -2.08 2.20 -1.86
CA LEU A 64 -0.71 2.59 -1.55
C LEU A 64 0.13 1.34 -1.29
N LEU A 65 1.36 1.40 -1.71
CA LEU A 65 2.32 0.35 -1.40
C LEU A 65 3.28 0.95 -0.40
N THR A 66 3.44 0.31 0.73
CA THR A 66 4.24 0.84 1.83
C THR A 66 5.29 -0.15 2.30
N LEU A 67 6.48 0.36 2.56
CA LEU A 67 7.56 -0.41 3.13
C LEU A 67 7.85 0.12 4.51
N LEU A 68 7.94 -0.76 5.49
CA LEU A 68 8.25 -0.38 6.85
C LEU A 68 9.48 -1.13 7.33
N HIS A 69 10.35 -0.42 8.03
CA HIS A 69 11.51 -1.06 8.64
C HIS A 69 11.08 -1.88 9.83
N GLU A 70 11.91 -2.82 10.21
CA GLU A 70 11.65 -3.62 11.36
C GLU A 70 11.51 -2.71 12.57
N GLY A 71 10.59 -3.00 13.44
CA GLY A 71 10.40 -2.21 14.65
C GLY A 71 9.66 -0.90 14.45
N THR A 72 8.95 -0.75 13.35
CA THR A 72 8.20 0.47 13.11
C THR A 72 6.83 0.39 13.77
N GLU A 73 6.42 1.49 14.37
CA GLU A 73 5.11 1.54 14.99
C GLU A 73 4.33 2.69 14.37
N VAL A 74 3.14 2.43 13.88
CA VAL A 74 2.31 3.44 13.27
C VAL A 74 1.04 3.57 14.08
N ILE A 75 0.85 4.74 14.66
CA ILE A 75 -0.34 4.99 15.45
C ILE A 75 -1.35 5.57 14.53
N SER A 76 -2.49 4.97 14.49
CA SER A 76 -3.43 5.47 13.57
C SER A 76 -4.58 6.07 14.27
N TYR A 77 -5.62 6.28 13.59
CA TYR A 77 -6.74 6.92 14.12
C TYR A 77 -7.92 6.46 13.34
N GLN A 78 -9.07 6.80 13.74
CA GLN A 78 -10.26 6.45 13.02
C GLN A 78 -10.30 7.20 11.71
N ALA A 79 -10.67 6.53 10.66
CA ALA A 79 -10.84 7.17 9.38
C ALA A 79 -12.22 6.86 8.88
N ASN A 80 -12.69 7.68 7.95
CA ASN A 80 -14.01 7.44 7.39
C ASN A 80 -13.97 6.41 6.28
N GLU A 81 -12.85 5.83 6.05
CA GLU A 81 -12.70 4.88 4.96
C GLU A 81 -12.62 3.48 5.48
N SER A 82 -13.06 2.53 4.71
CA SER A 82 -12.75 1.15 5.03
C SER A 82 -11.36 0.88 4.50
N ILE A 83 -10.64 0.00 5.15
CA ILE A 83 -9.23 -0.21 4.89
C ILE A 83 -8.94 -1.67 4.72
N THR A 84 -8.15 -1.99 3.73
CA THR A 84 -7.70 -3.35 3.53
C THR A 84 -6.19 -3.36 3.54
N PHE A 85 -5.63 -4.26 4.34
CA PHE A 85 -4.18 -4.47 4.40
C PHE A 85 -3.89 -5.81 3.76
N GLN A 86 -2.91 -5.86 2.89
CA GLN A 86 -2.46 -7.14 2.35
C GLN A 86 -0.95 -7.18 2.44
N VAL A 87 -0.42 -8.12 3.20
CA VAL A 87 1.02 -8.21 3.40
C VAL A 87 1.65 -8.93 2.23
N LEU A 88 2.66 -8.31 1.65
CA LEU A 88 3.37 -8.88 0.52
C LEU A 88 4.67 -9.55 0.98
N GLU A 89 5.33 -8.96 1.96
CA GLU A 89 6.56 -9.51 2.51
C GLU A 89 6.60 -9.17 3.98
N GLY A 90 7.06 -10.05 4.82
CA GLY A 90 7.19 -9.78 6.23
C GLY A 90 5.92 -10.07 6.99
N SER A 91 5.66 -9.32 8.02
CA SER A 91 4.46 -9.51 8.81
C SER A 91 4.06 -8.20 9.46
N LEU A 92 2.78 -8.03 9.66
CA LEU A 92 2.23 -6.81 10.21
C LEU A 92 1.40 -7.19 11.41
N ILE A 93 1.54 -6.48 12.51
CA ILE A 93 0.73 -6.73 13.68
C ILE A 93 -0.25 -5.59 13.78
N ILE A 94 -1.52 -5.89 13.67
CA ILE A 94 -2.55 -4.87 13.66
C ILE A 94 -3.33 -4.95 14.97
N HIS A 95 -3.43 -3.81 15.64
CA HIS A 95 -4.10 -3.73 16.92
C HIS A 95 -5.45 -3.04 16.75
N ILE A 96 -6.51 -3.74 17.13
CA ILE A 96 -7.85 -3.23 17.00
C ILE A 96 -8.56 -3.49 18.27
N ARG A 97 -9.10 -2.46 18.88
CA ARG A 97 -9.82 -2.63 20.11
C ARG A 97 -8.95 -3.37 21.12
N ASN A 98 -9.34 -4.54 21.49
CA ASN A 98 -8.58 -5.29 22.47
C ASN A 98 -7.87 -6.47 21.87
N GLU A 99 -7.74 -6.50 20.58
CA GLU A 99 -7.13 -7.64 19.90
C GLU A 99 -5.91 -7.24 19.11
N SER A 100 -5.02 -8.17 18.95
CA SER A 100 -3.89 -7.99 18.05
C SER A 100 -3.94 -9.11 17.03
N ILE A 101 -3.83 -8.76 15.78
CA ILE A 101 -3.89 -9.73 14.71
C ILE A 101 -2.59 -9.71 13.95
N VAL A 102 -1.96 -10.86 13.80
CA VAL A 102 -0.72 -10.95 13.06
C VAL A 102 -1.06 -11.34 11.64
N LEU A 103 -0.65 -10.51 10.70
CA LEU A 103 -0.92 -10.75 9.30
C LEU A 103 0.39 -11.14 8.66
N ASN A 104 0.44 -12.32 8.09
CA ASN A 104 1.65 -12.82 7.47
C ASN A 104 1.61 -12.67 5.97
N GLU A 105 2.72 -12.94 5.34
CA GLU A 105 2.86 -12.80 3.91
C GLU A 105 1.71 -13.45 3.17
N GLY A 106 1.07 -12.73 2.30
CA GLY A 106 -0.05 -13.23 1.52
C GLY A 106 -1.40 -13.09 2.18
N GLU A 107 -1.44 -12.69 3.44
CA GLU A 107 -2.70 -12.59 4.15
C GLU A 107 -3.29 -11.20 4.07
N LEU A 108 -4.57 -11.12 4.25
CA LEU A 108 -5.32 -9.89 4.04
C LEU A 108 -6.28 -9.63 5.20
N LEU A 109 -6.38 -8.40 5.61
CA LEU A 109 -7.31 -8.00 6.66
C LEU A 109 -8.10 -6.80 6.20
N THR A 110 -9.39 -6.80 6.44
CA THR A 110 -10.26 -5.69 6.08
C THR A 110 -10.89 -5.10 7.33
N LEU A 111 -10.89 -3.78 7.43
CA LEU A 111 -11.53 -3.09 8.52
C LEU A 111 -12.59 -2.16 7.99
N ASP A 112 -13.74 -2.17 8.64
CA ASP A 112 -14.82 -1.27 8.27
C ASP A 112 -14.44 0.15 8.65
N GLU A 113 -15.16 1.10 8.06
CA GLU A 113 -14.89 2.50 8.37
C GLU A 113 -15.11 2.78 9.84
N ASN A 114 -14.42 3.74 10.34
CA ASN A 114 -14.53 4.19 11.72
C ASN A 114 -14.00 3.23 12.76
N ILE A 115 -13.20 2.29 12.38
CA ILE A 115 -12.54 1.42 13.34
C ILE A 115 -11.18 2.03 13.65
N LYS A 116 -10.91 2.16 14.94
CA LYS A 116 -9.63 2.70 15.37
C LYS A 116 -8.60 1.58 15.35
N TYR A 117 -7.44 1.85 14.84
CA TYR A 117 -6.41 0.82 14.72
C TYR A 117 -5.02 1.41 14.81
N SER A 118 -4.06 0.55 15.08
CA SER A 118 -2.65 0.90 14.93
C SER A 118 -1.95 -0.35 14.45
N PHE A 119 -0.70 -0.22 14.03
CA PHE A 119 0.01 -1.42 13.61
C PHE A 119 1.50 -1.24 13.79
N ASP A 120 2.21 -2.36 13.86
CA ASP A 120 3.65 -2.29 13.96
C ASP A 120 4.27 -3.53 13.33
N THR A 121 5.59 -3.51 13.23
CA THR A 121 6.31 -4.58 12.57
C THR A 121 7.41 -5.10 13.46
N ILE A 122 7.68 -6.39 13.35
CA ILE A 122 8.83 -6.96 14.03
C ILE A 122 9.89 -7.32 13.01
N GLU A 123 9.61 -7.20 11.75
CA GLU A 123 10.57 -7.41 10.69
C GLU A 123 10.24 -6.46 9.56
N GLU A 124 11.15 -6.30 8.64
CA GLU A 124 10.92 -5.45 7.49
C GLU A 124 9.69 -5.95 6.75
N THR A 125 8.78 -5.07 6.40
CA THR A 125 7.49 -5.48 5.87
C THR A 125 7.08 -4.61 4.70
N ALA A 126 6.51 -5.25 3.68
CA ALA A 126 5.93 -4.53 2.55
C ALA A 126 4.46 -4.92 2.47
N PHE A 127 3.59 -3.95 2.33
CA PHE A 127 2.17 -4.28 2.25
C PHE A 127 1.42 -3.28 1.38
N LEU A 128 0.28 -3.73 0.88
CA LEU A 128 -0.62 -2.87 0.13
C LEU A 128 -1.71 -2.40 1.06
N LEU A 129 -2.04 -1.13 0.94
CA LEU A 129 -3.09 -0.54 1.73
C LEU A 129 -4.11 0.00 0.77
N THR A 130 -5.35 -0.45 0.88
CA THR A 130 -6.42 0.03 0.04
C THR A 130 -7.43 0.76 0.91
N LEU A 131 -7.71 2.00 0.54
CA LEU A 131 -8.66 2.81 1.28
C LEU A 131 -9.87 3.05 0.39
N VAL A 132 -11.05 2.75 0.90
CA VAL A 132 -12.27 2.93 0.14
C VAL A 132 -13.20 3.86 0.90
N SER A 133 -13.56 4.94 0.24
CA SER A 133 -14.40 5.93 0.85
C SER A 133 -15.83 5.51 0.68
N GLY A 134 -16.45 5.19 1.73
CA GLY A 134 -17.74 4.61 1.63
C GLY A 134 -18.86 5.51 1.34
N LYS A 135 -18.83 6.56 1.73
CA LYS A 135 -19.90 7.26 1.67
C LYS A 135 -20.12 8.21 0.82
N GLU A 136 -20.08 8.30 0.34
CA GLU A 136 -20.18 9.14 -0.36
C GLU A 136 -21.07 9.45 -0.98
N ASP A 137 -21.54 9.25 -0.88
CA ASP A 137 -22.29 9.45 -1.37
C ASP A 137 -23.04 10.12 -1.48
N LYS A 138 -23.26 10.27 -1.28
CA LYS A 138 -23.80 10.81 -1.24
C LYS A 138 -24.20 11.50 -1.56
N SER A 139 -24.34 11.47 -1.49
CA SER A 139 -24.77 12.00 -1.68
C SER A 139 -25.14 12.24 -1.98
#